data_2d5c3b8b782221c4a70a5ce49d8d595a
#
_entry.id   2d5c3b8b782221c4a70a5ce49d8d595a
#
_cell.length_a   1.000
_cell.length_b   1.000
_cell.length_c   1.000
_cell.angle_alpha   90.00
_cell.angle_beta   90.00
_cell.angle_gamma   90.00
#
_symmetry.space_group_name_H-M   'P 1'
#
loop_
_entity.id
_entity.type
_entity.pdbx_description
1 polymer ?
#
loop_
_entity_poly.entity_id
_entity_poly.type
_entity_poly.pdbx_seq_one_letter_code
_entity_poly.pdbx_strand_id
1 'polypeptide(L)' 'MTGLVLYGTSCCHLCEQAEAVLHEAGAIAEYIDIAEDDALLEGYGVRIPVLRCGDTGAELGWPFDATAVAQFLA' A
#
# COMPACT_ATOMS: atom_id res chain seq x y z
N MET A 1 -14.74 -1.80 10.28
CA MET A 1 -14.25 -2.11 8.93
C MET A 1 -12.87 -1.55 8.74
N THR A 2 -12.00 -2.37 8.26
CA THR A 2 -10.62 -1.98 8.05
C THR A 2 -10.49 -1.06 6.84
N GLY A 3 -10.01 0.14 7.04
CA GLY A 3 -9.68 1.03 5.95
C GLY A 3 -8.28 0.74 5.43
N LEU A 4 -8.12 -0.35 4.68
CA LEU A 4 -6.82 -0.71 4.13
C LEU A 4 -6.57 0.12 2.88
N VAL A 5 -5.41 0.76 2.84
CA VAL A 5 -5.04 1.67 1.75
C VAL A 5 -3.68 1.28 1.19
N LEU A 6 -3.57 1.29 -0.13
CA LEU A 6 -2.28 1.13 -0.80
C LEU A 6 -1.91 2.48 -1.44
N TYR A 7 -0.85 3.09 -0.96
CA TYR A 7 -0.31 4.32 -1.55
C TYR A 7 0.64 3.96 -2.69
N GLY A 8 0.44 4.60 -3.82
CA GLY A 8 1.27 4.39 -4.99
C GLY A 8 1.15 5.54 -5.96
N THR A 9 1.56 5.32 -7.19
CA THR A 9 1.37 6.31 -8.26
C THR A 9 1.24 5.59 -9.60
N SER A 10 0.73 6.30 -10.61
CA SER A 10 0.63 5.76 -11.96
C SER A 10 2.02 5.52 -12.53
N CYS A 11 2.13 4.60 -13.47
CA CYS A 11 3.39 4.23 -14.12
C CYS A 11 4.46 3.74 -13.13
N CYS A 12 4.03 3.19 -12.01
CA CYS A 12 4.93 2.63 -10.99
C CYS A 12 4.93 1.12 -11.10
N HIS A 13 6.02 0.56 -11.58
CA HIS A 13 6.14 -0.89 -11.75
C HIS A 13 6.04 -1.64 -10.42
N LEU A 14 6.68 -1.11 -9.38
CA LEU A 14 6.65 -1.72 -8.05
C LEU A 14 5.24 -1.64 -7.44
N CYS A 15 4.50 -0.58 -7.73
CA CYS A 15 3.13 -0.44 -7.24
C CYS A 15 2.22 -1.49 -7.89
N GLU A 16 2.45 -1.80 -9.17
CA GLU A 16 1.72 -2.87 -9.85
C GLU A 16 2.03 -4.23 -9.22
N GLN A 17 3.29 -4.46 -8.87
CA GLN A 17 3.68 -5.70 -8.19
C GLN A 17 3.01 -5.78 -6.82
N ALA A 18 2.92 -4.67 -6.10
CA ALA A 18 2.26 -4.64 -4.80
C ALA A 18 0.77 -4.97 -4.92
N GLU A 19 0.10 -4.46 -5.95
CA GLU A 19 -1.30 -4.80 -6.18
C GLU A 19 -1.49 -6.30 -6.43
N ALA A 20 -0.59 -6.91 -7.19
CA ALA A 20 -0.63 -8.35 -7.44
C ALA A 20 -0.42 -9.14 -6.15
N VAL A 21 0.50 -8.70 -5.29
CA VAL A 21 0.73 -9.33 -3.98
C VAL A 21 -0.52 -9.25 -3.10
N LEU A 22 -1.17 -8.09 -3.05
CA LEU A 22 -2.41 -7.93 -2.28
C LEU A 22 -3.51 -8.86 -2.81
N HIS A 23 -3.64 -8.95 -4.12
CA HIS A 23 -4.63 -9.84 -4.74
C HIS A 23 -4.35 -11.29 -4.36
N GLU A 24 -3.09 -11.71 -4.41
CA GLU A 24 -2.68 -13.06 -4.04
C GLU A 24 -2.98 -13.35 -2.57
N ALA A 25 -2.80 -12.35 -1.70
CA ALA A 25 -3.07 -12.49 -0.27
C ALA A 25 -4.57 -12.41 0.07
N GLY A 26 -5.42 -12.14 -0.91
CA GLY A 26 -6.85 -11.97 -0.69
C GLY A 26 -7.20 -10.67 0.03
N ALA A 27 -6.31 -9.69 0.01
CA ALA A 27 -6.51 -8.40 0.67
C ALA A 27 -7.15 -7.41 -0.31
N ILE A 28 -8.09 -6.62 0.20
CA ILE A 28 -8.74 -5.58 -0.57
C ILE A 28 -8.32 -4.24 0.01
N ALA A 29 -7.67 -3.42 -0.80
CA ALA A 29 -7.20 -2.10 -0.37
C ALA A 29 -7.67 -1.05 -1.36
N GLU A 30 -7.95 0.14 -0.84
CA GLU A 30 -8.22 1.29 -1.68
C GLU A 30 -6.89 1.81 -2.21
N TYR A 31 -6.78 1.97 -3.52
CA TYR A 31 -5.57 2.51 -4.14
C TYR A 31 -5.66 4.05 -4.15
N ILE A 32 -4.65 4.69 -3.58
CA ILE A 32 -4.57 6.15 -3.56
C ILE A 32 -3.28 6.57 -4.28
N ASP A 33 -3.45 7.38 -5.32
CA ASP A 33 -2.32 7.95 -6.06
C ASP A 33 -1.80 9.16 -5.29
N ILE A 34 -0.58 9.05 -4.77
CA ILE A 34 0.01 10.11 -3.95
C ILE A 34 0.32 11.37 -4.75
N ALA A 35 0.43 11.25 -6.07
CA ALA A 35 0.71 12.41 -6.92
C ALA A 35 -0.45 13.43 -6.94
N GLU A 36 -1.64 13.00 -6.50
CA GLU A 36 -2.81 13.88 -6.46
C GLU A 36 -2.89 14.71 -5.17
N ASP A 37 -1.99 14.47 -4.22
CA ASP A 37 -1.99 15.16 -2.93
C ASP A 37 -0.56 15.48 -2.55
N ASP A 38 -0.25 16.78 -2.45
CA ASP A 38 1.12 17.24 -2.17
C ASP A 38 1.65 16.73 -0.84
N ALA A 39 0.80 16.62 0.17
CA ALA A 39 1.21 16.12 1.48
C ALA A 39 1.60 14.65 1.41
N LEU A 40 0.83 13.84 0.65
CA LEU A 40 1.14 12.43 0.45
C LEU A 40 2.40 12.27 -0.39
N LEU A 41 2.54 13.08 -1.43
CA LEU A 41 3.73 13.03 -2.28
C LEU A 41 4.99 13.33 -1.48
N GLU A 42 4.94 14.32 -0.60
CA GLU A 42 6.06 14.68 0.26
C GLU A 42 6.37 13.56 1.26
N GLY A 43 5.35 12.97 1.87
CA GLY A 43 5.53 11.94 2.89
C GLY A 43 5.92 10.58 2.36
N TYR A 44 5.40 10.20 1.18
CA TYR A 44 5.56 8.85 0.64
C TYR A 44 6.30 8.77 -0.69
N GLY A 45 6.71 9.88 -1.26
CA GLY A 45 7.24 9.95 -2.62
C GLY A 45 8.36 8.97 -2.94
N VAL A 46 9.23 8.68 -1.97
CA VAL A 46 10.34 7.74 -2.14
C VAL A 46 10.08 6.40 -1.45
N ARG A 47 8.92 6.24 -0.83
CA ARG A 47 8.60 5.05 -0.03
C ARG A 47 7.59 4.12 -0.68
N ILE A 48 6.88 4.59 -1.70
CA ILE A 48 5.84 3.80 -2.36
C ILE A 48 6.42 2.57 -3.05
N PRO A 49 5.67 1.47 -3.11
CA PRO A 49 4.31 1.31 -2.56
C PRO A 49 4.30 1.11 -1.05
N VAL A 50 3.31 1.69 -0.37
CA VAL A 50 3.12 1.54 1.08
C VAL A 50 1.70 1.09 1.37
N LEU A 51 1.56 0.01 2.14
CA LEU A 51 0.26 -0.48 2.60
C LEU A 51 0.00 0.09 3.99
N ARG A 52 -1.16 0.70 4.19
CA ARG A 52 -1.51 1.30 5.46
C ARG A 52 -2.85 0.79 5.96
N CYS A 53 -2.89 0.45 7.25
CA CYS A 53 -4.13 0.08 7.93
C CYS A 53 -4.74 1.33 8.56
N GLY A 54 -5.93 1.72 8.10
CA GLY A 54 -6.59 2.92 8.58
C GLY A 54 -7.03 2.85 10.05
N ASP A 55 -7.28 1.66 10.56
CA ASP A 55 -7.72 1.48 11.95
C ASP A 55 -6.62 1.78 12.95
N THR A 56 -5.41 1.36 12.65
CA THR A 56 -4.28 1.46 13.59
C THR A 56 -3.24 2.48 13.16
N GLY A 57 -3.26 2.90 11.89
CA GLY A 57 -2.22 3.73 11.32
C GLY A 57 -0.92 2.99 11.02
N ALA A 58 -0.91 1.68 11.21
CA ALA A 58 0.28 0.87 10.91
C ALA A 58 0.57 0.87 9.41
N GLU A 59 1.83 0.81 9.06
CA GLU A 59 2.28 0.84 7.66
C GLU A 59 3.21 -0.33 7.37
N LEU A 60 3.10 -0.87 6.16
CA LEU A 60 3.99 -1.91 5.67
C LEU A 60 4.61 -1.40 4.37
N GLY A 61 5.91 -1.17 4.39
CA GLY A 61 6.65 -0.65 3.23
C GLY A 61 7.14 -1.75 2.31
N TRP A 62 7.36 -1.38 1.06
CA TRP A 62 7.90 -2.27 0.05
C TRP A 62 9.40 -2.53 0.32
N PRO A 63 9.92 -3.74 0.05
CA PRO A 63 9.19 -4.88 -0.50
C PRO A 63 8.43 -5.68 0.55
N PHE A 64 7.28 -6.24 0.14
CA PHE A 64 6.54 -7.19 0.95
C PHE A 64 5.98 -8.29 0.05
N ASP A 65 5.69 -9.45 0.64
CA ASP A 65 5.08 -10.57 -0.07
C ASP A 65 3.72 -10.90 0.56
N ALA A 66 3.04 -11.91 -0.01
CA ALA A 66 1.72 -12.29 0.48
C ALA A 66 1.76 -12.73 1.95
N THR A 67 2.83 -13.39 2.39
CA THR A 67 3.00 -13.79 3.78
C THR A 67 3.11 -12.58 4.70
N ALA A 68 3.90 -11.59 4.31
CA ALA A 68 4.06 -10.36 5.08
C ALA A 68 2.72 -9.62 5.19
N VAL A 69 1.95 -9.56 4.11
CA VAL A 69 0.63 -8.94 4.11
C VAL A 69 -0.30 -9.68 5.07
N ALA A 70 -0.31 -11.00 5.01
CA ALA A 70 -1.16 -11.80 5.88
C ALA A 70 -0.82 -11.56 7.36
N GLN A 71 0.45 -11.49 7.70
CA GLN A 71 0.90 -11.19 9.06
C GLN A 71 0.51 -9.76 9.48
N PHE A 72 0.64 -8.83 8.57
CA PHE A 72 0.28 -7.43 8.82
C PHE A 72 -1.21 -7.27 9.14
N LEU A 73 -2.05 -8.07 8.51
CA LEU A 73 -3.50 -8.02 8.69
C LEU A 73 -4.01 -8.89 9.84
N ALA A 74 -3.16 -9.71 10.41
CA ALA A 74 -3.55 -10.62 11.50
C ALA A 74 -3.86 -9.86 12.80
#